data_907726c423a57f01b289ca1d0fce910a
#
_entry.id   907726c423a57f01b289ca1d0fce910a
#
_cell.length_a   1.000
_cell.length_b   1.000
_cell.length_c   1.000
_cell.angle_alpha   90.00
_cell.angle_beta   90.00
_cell.angle_gamma   90.00
#
_symmetry.space_group_name_H-M   'P 1'
#
loop_
_entity.id
_entity.type
_entity.pdbx_description
1 polymer ?
#
loop_
_entity_poly.entity_id
_entity_poly.type
_entity_poly.pdbx_seq_one_letter_code
_entity_poly.pdbx_strand_id
1 'polypeptide(L)'
;MGCVFSTIEDNHIHHINNMMELGGAEISGIKLHAAIDVLIRRNHIHHNTMGIWLDWEAQGARITQNLLHDNDVPEGSIKLEGGMESQDIFIEVGHGPTLIDNNILLSRYCLLYTSDAADEGL
;
A
#
# COMPACT_ATOMS: atom_id res chain seq x y z
N MET A 1 7.40 2.98 -10.23
CA MET A 1 7.52 4.24 -11.00
C MET A 1 7.58 5.37 -10.01
N GLY A 2 8.55 6.27 -10.13
CA GLY A 2 8.66 7.46 -9.30
C GLY A 2 7.71 8.55 -9.79
N CYS A 3 7.14 9.33 -8.89
CA CYS A 3 6.33 10.50 -9.20
C CYS A 3 6.65 11.62 -8.21
N VAL A 4 6.51 12.86 -8.65
CA VAL A 4 6.86 14.04 -7.87
C VAL A 4 5.70 15.03 -7.90
N PHE A 5 5.34 15.59 -6.75
CA PHE A 5 4.26 16.59 -6.60
C PHE A 5 2.95 16.17 -7.25
N SER A 6 2.63 14.89 -7.17
CA SER A 6 1.45 14.30 -7.83
C SER A 6 0.30 14.10 -6.85
N THR A 7 -0.91 14.14 -7.37
CA THR A 7 -2.11 13.83 -6.59
C THR A 7 -2.85 12.63 -7.20
N ILE A 8 -3.23 11.70 -6.33
CA ILE A 8 -4.09 10.56 -6.66
C ILE A 8 -5.35 10.72 -5.83
N GLU A 9 -6.44 11.12 -6.45
CA GLU A 9 -7.66 11.46 -5.74
C GLU A 9 -8.95 11.04 -6.43
N ASP A 10 -9.99 10.83 -5.62
CA ASP A 10 -11.35 10.54 -6.06
C ASP A 10 -11.46 9.30 -6.96
N ASN A 11 -10.61 8.28 -6.74
CA ASN A 11 -10.63 7.04 -7.49
C ASN A 11 -11.35 5.93 -6.73
N HIS A 12 -11.91 4.99 -7.49
CA HIS A 12 -12.39 3.71 -7.00
C HIS A 12 -11.46 2.61 -7.55
N ILE A 13 -10.63 2.04 -6.69
CA ILE A 13 -9.55 1.08 -7.04
C ILE A 13 -9.86 -0.26 -6.38
N HIS A 14 -10.10 -1.29 -7.20
CA HIS A 14 -10.49 -2.57 -6.65
C HIS A 14 -10.14 -3.74 -7.56
N HIS A 15 -10.11 -4.94 -6.96
CA HIS A 15 -9.88 -6.21 -7.66
C HIS A 15 -8.57 -6.25 -8.46
N ILE A 16 -7.54 -5.55 -7.98
CA ILE A 16 -6.18 -5.74 -8.48
C ILE A 16 -5.73 -7.13 -8.00
N ASN A 17 -5.09 -7.89 -8.88
CA ASN A 17 -4.82 -9.32 -8.70
C ASN A 17 -6.09 -10.18 -8.83
N ASN A 18 -6.90 -9.88 -9.81
CA ASN A 18 -8.18 -10.57 -10.05
C ASN A 18 -8.03 -12.08 -10.29
N MET A 19 -6.89 -12.52 -10.80
CA MET A 19 -6.58 -13.94 -11.01
C MET A 19 -6.26 -14.67 -9.70
N MET A 20 -5.99 -13.94 -8.64
CA MET A 20 -5.72 -14.48 -7.29
C MET A 20 -4.60 -15.52 -7.23
N GLU A 21 -3.65 -15.47 -8.15
CA GLU A 21 -2.58 -16.47 -8.27
C GLU A 21 -1.35 -16.13 -7.44
N LEU A 22 -1.14 -14.84 -7.12
CA LEU A 22 0.06 -14.36 -6.45
C LEU A 22 -0.27 -13.80 -5.06
N GLY A 23 0.57 -14.12 -4.11
CA GLY A 23 0.39 -13.76 -2.71
C GLY A 23 1.16 -12.50 -2.30
N GLY A 24 0.92 -11.36 -2.92
CA GLY A 24 1.30 -10.08 -2.35
C GLY A 24 2.59 -9.42 -2.83
N ALA A 25 3.53 -10.14 -3.43
CA ALA A 25 4.74 -9.51 -3.95
C ALA A 25 4.43 -8.54 -5.09
N GLU A 26 4.80 -7.28 -4.93
CA GLU A 26 4.63 -6.22 -5.94
C GLU A 26 3.16 -5.91 -6.32
N ILE A 27 2.18 -6.39 -5.57
CA ILE A 27 0.76 -6.28 -5.91
C ILE A 27 0.04 -5.41 -4.89
N SER A 28 -0.44 -4.25 -5.32
CA SER A 28 -1.29 -3.39 -4.50
C SER A 28 -2.21 -2.53 -5.37
N GLY A 29 -3.22 -1.93 -4.75
CA GLY A 29 -4.10 -0.97 -5.43
C GLY A 29 -3.33 0.25 -5.94
N ILE A 30 -2.46 0.80 -5.10
CA ILE A 30 -1.53 1.87 -5.45
C ILE A 30 -0.13 1.45 -4.99
N LYS A 31 0.84 1.38 -5.90
CA LYS A 31 2.24 1.14 -5.56
C LYS A 31 3.15 2.19 -6.18
N LEU A 32 3.95 2.84 -5.34
CA LEU A 32 4.85 3.92 -5.76
C LEU A 32 6.25 3.67 -5.22
N HIS A 33 7.26 3.73 -6.10
CA HIS A 33 8.68 3.79 -5.76
C HIS A 33 9.19 5.22 -5.89
N ALA A 34 10.07 5.65 -5.03
CA ALA A 34 10.72 6.96 -5.08
C ALA A 34 9.71 8.12 -5.27
N ALA A 35 8.56 8.02 -4.64
CA ALA A 35 7.54 9.05 -4.69
C ALA A 35 7.94 10.23 -3.79
N ILE A 36 7.87 11.45 -4.32
CA ILE A 36 8.24 12.68 -3.60
C ILE A 36 7.02 13.61 -3.53
N ASP A 37 6.63 13.99 -2.31
CA ASP A 37 5.53 14.92 -2.04
C ASP A 37 4.23 14.56 -2.79
N VAL A 38 3.83 13.30 -2.68
CA VAL A 38 2.59 12.79 -3.29
C VAL A 38 1.43 12.88 -2.31
N LEU A 39 0.30 13.36 -2.80
CA LEU A 39 -0.96 13.40 -2.06
C LEU A 39 -1.88 12.29 -2.55
N ILE A 40 -2.25 11.36 -1.65
CA ILE A 40 -3.21 10.29 -1.92
C ILE A 40 -4.44 10.54 -1.05
N ARG A 41 -5.57 10.94 -1.66
CA ARG A 41 -6.75 11.31 -0.88
C ARG A 41 -8.08 10.96 -1.53
N ARG A 42 -9.10 10.75 -0.68
CA ARG A 42 -10.48 10.51 -1.09
C ARG A 42 -10.64 9.35 -2.08
N ASN A 43 -9.77 8.34 -1.96
CA ASN A 43 -9.91 7.13 -2.75
C ASN A 43 -10.68 6.07 -1.96
N HIS A 44 -11.44 5.25 -2.67
CA HIS A 44 -12.05 4.03 -2.17
C HIS A 44 -11.26 2.84 -2.73
N ILE A 45 -10.56 2.11 -1.85
CA ILE A 45 -9.60 1.08 -2.24
C ILE A 45 -9.95 -0.22 -1.51
N HIS A 46 -10.34 -1.26 -2.28
CA HIS A 46 -10.80 -2.50 -1.67
C HIS A 46 -10.61 -3.73 -2.56
N HIS A 47 -10.67 -4.92 -1.95
CA HIS A 47 -10.52 -6.20 -2.64
C HIS A 47 -9.24 -6.27 -3.49
N ASN A 48 -8.17 -5.69 -2.98
CA ASN A 48 -6.83 -5.81 -3.54
C ASN A 48 -6.00 -6.70 -2.60
N THR A 49 -4.86 -7.18 -3.04
CA THR A 49 -3.93 -7.88 -2.15
C THR A 49 -3.39 -6.95 -1.07
N MET A 50 -3.00 -5.76 -1.46
CA MET A 50 -2.63 -4.65 -0.57
C MET A 50 -3.30 -3.37 -1.06
N GLY A 51 -3.57 -2.44 -0.14
CA GLY A 51 -4.22 -1.18 -0.49
C GLY A 51 -3.27 -0.17 -1.12
N ILE A 52 -2.48 0.50 -0.29
CA ILE A 52 -1.48 1.50 -0.69
C ILE A 52 -0.10 1.03 -0.24
N TRP A 53 0.85 1.04 -1.15
CA TRP A 53 2.24 0.68 -0.88
C TRP A 53 3.18 1.79 -1.35
N LEU A 54 3.78 2.50 -0.39
CA LEU A 54 4.90 3.41 -0.64
C LEU A 54 6.18 2.66 -0.39
N ASP A 55 6.91 2.40 -1.46
CA ASP A 55 8.08 1.56 -1.50
C ASP A 55 9.32 2.40 -1.83
N TRP A 56 10.46 1.92 -1.46
CA TRP A 56 11.79 2.44 -1.68
C TRP A 56 11.88 3.95 -1.96
N GLU A 57 12.52 4.67 -1.04
CA GLU A 57 12.84 6.09 -1.17
C GLU A 57 11.63 7.04 -1.23
N ALA A 58 10.43 6.59 -0.90
CA ALA A 58 9.28 7.48 -0.80
C ALA A 58 9.49 8.51 0.33
N GLN A 59 9.14 9.77 0.08
CA GLN A 59 9.31 10.85 1.04
C GLN A 59 8.29 11.98 0.84
N GLY A 60 7.87 12.62 1.93
CA GLY A 60 6.95 13.76 1.90
C GLY A 60 5.51 13.41 1.52
N ALA A 61 5.17 12.14 1.42
CA ALA A 61 3.84 11.72 1.04
C ALA A 61 2.80 12.02 2.12
N ARG A 62 1.57 12.31 1.69
CA ARG A 62 0.40 12.37 2.58
C ARG A 62 -0.69 11.44 2.08
N ILE A 63 -1.16 10.57 2.98
CA ILE A 63 -2.27 9.64 2.74
C ILE A 63 -3.42 10.06 3.65
N THR A 64 -4.52 10.58 3.09
CA THR A 64 -5.59 11.16 3.89
C THR A 64 -6.98 10.96 3.30
N GLN A 65 -7.99 10.86 4.14
CA GLN A 65 -9.40 10.79 3.73
C GLN A 65 -9.72 9.62 2.79
N ASN A 66 -8.98 8.52 2.85
CA ASN A 66 -9.25 7.34 2.06
C ASN A 66 -10.09 6.34 2.86
N LEU A 67 -10.88 5.54 2.16
CA LEU A 67 -11.55 4.35 2.67
C LEU A 67 -10.86 3.11 2.10
N LEU A 68 -10.27 2.30 2.99
CA LEU A 68 -9.64 1.04 2.62
C LEU A 68 -10.31 -0.11 3.38
N HIS A 69 -10.67 -1.19 2.66
CA HIS A 69 -11.26 -2.37 3.29
C HIS A 69 -11.10 -3.61 2.41
N ASP A 70 -11.17 -4.78 3.05
CA ASP A 70 -11.09 -6.07 2.35
C ASP A 70 -9.86 -6.19 1.43
N ASN A 71 -8.74 -5.57 1.80
CA ASN A 71 -7.46 -5.71 1.11
C ASN A 71 -6.71 -6.87 1.74
N ASP A 72 -6.93 -8.08 1.21
CA ASP A 72 -6.43 -9.31 1.77
C ASP A 72 -5.76 -10.19 0.71
N VAL A 73 -4.71 -10.90 1.12
CA VAL A 73 -4.14 -11.97 0.28
C VAL A 73 -5.23 -13.00 0.00
N PRO A 74 -5.53 -13.28 -1.27
CA PRO A 74 -6.58 -14.24 -1.60
C PRO A 74 -6.33 -15.61 -0.98
N GLU A 75 -7.38 -16.23 -0.47
CA GLU A 75 -7.30 -17.58 0.09
C GLU A 75 -6.81 -18.57 -0.97
N GLY A 76 -5.83 -19.39 -0.62
CA GLY A 76 -5.23 -20.35 -1.54
C GLY A 76 -4.17 -19.79 -2.48
N SER A 77 -3.86 -18.50 -2.39
CA SER A 77 -2.77 -17.89 -3.17
C SER A 77 -1.42 -18.51 -2.81
N ILE A 78 -0.55 -18.59 -3.81
CA ILE A 78 0.85 -18.96 -3.59
C ILE A 78 1.49 -17.84 -2.79
N LYS A 79 1.81 -18.12 -1.52
CA LYS A 79 2.62 -17.22 -0.71
C LYS A 79 4.07 -17.37 -1.16
N LEU A 80 4.65 -16.30 -1.65
CA LEU A 80 6.08 -16.27 -1.87
C LEU A 80 6.81 -16.28 -0.52
N GLU A 81 7.95 -16.96 -0.46
CA GLU A 81 8.82 -16.95 0.71
C GLU A 81 9.22 -15.51 1.02
N GLY A 82 8.98 -15.04 2.24
CA GLY A 82 9.05 -13.61 2.57
C GLY A 82 7.83 -12.80 2.14
N GLY A 83 6.75 -13.47 1.72
CA GLY A 83 5.52 -12.86 1.26
C GLY A 83 4.90 -11.94 2.30
N MET A 84 4.67 -10.72 1.90
CA MET A 84 4.04 -9.71 2.72
C MET A 84 2.59 -10.10 2.99
N GLU A 85 2.20 -9.93 4.23
CA GLU A 85 0.80 -10.11 4.60
C GLU A 85 -0.03 -8.93 4.09
N SER A 86 -1.33 -9.12 4.04
CA SER A 86 -2.29 -8.11 3.62
C SER A 86 -2.21 -6.85 4.47
N GLN A 87 -2.00 -5.70 3.87
CA GLN A 87 -2.02 -4.41 4.55
C GLN A 87 -2.92 -3.42 3.80
N ASP A 88 -3.62 -2.58 4.56
CA ASP A 88 -4.29 -1.43 3.96
C ASP A 88 -3.29 -0.37 3.51
N ILE A 89 -2.32 -0.05 4.36
CA ILE A 89 -1.23 0.87 4.05
C ILE A 89 0.10 0.23 4.46
N PHE A 90 1.04 0.19 3.53
CA PHE A 90 2.39 -0.28 3.74
C PHE A 90 3.41 0.77 3.32
N ILE A 91 4.33 1.11 4.24
CA ILE A 91 5.45 2.03 4.00
C ILE A 91 6.72 1.21 4.17
N GLU A 92 7.46 1.04 3.10
CA GLU A 92 8.67 0.23 3.05
C GLU A 92 9.88 1.06 2.64
N VAL A 93 10.95 0.97 3.42
CA VAL A 93 12.24 1.63 3.15
C VAL A 93 12.08 3.10 2.73
N GLY A 94 11.27 3.85 3.49
CA GLY A 94 11.02 5.26 3.24
C GLY A 94 12.22 6.15 3.62
N HIS A 95 12.46 7.21 2.86
CA HIS A 95 13.55 8.17 3.09
C HIS A 95 13.13 9.47 3.75
N GLY A 96 11.88 9.60 4.10
CA GLY A 96 11.41 10.82 4.72
C GLY A 96 10.03 10.66 5.34
N PRO A 97 9.50 11.72 5.95
CA PRO A 97 8.24 11.64 6.65
C PRO A 97 7.10 11.29 5.69
N THR A 98 6.20 10.44 6.16
CA THR A 98 4.90 10.19 5.55
C THR A 98 3.82 10.54 6.56
N LEU A 99 2.90 11.42 6.18
CA LEU A 99 1.76 11.77 7.01
C LEU A 99 0.56 10.91 6.63
N ILE A 100 0.05 10.15 7.60
CA ILE A 100 -1.14 9.32 7.44
C ILE A 100 -2.20 9.81 8.42
N ASP A 101 -3.28 10.40 7.92
CA ASP A 101 -4.32 11.00 8.75
C ASP A 101 -5.72 10.86 8.14
N ASN A 102 -6.74 10.83 8.98
CA ASN A 102 -8.16 10.85 8.57
C ASN A 102 -8.57 9.73 7.58
N ASN A 103 -7.93 8.57 7.61
CA ASN A 103 -8.33 7.41 6.81
C ASN A 103 -9.23 6.48 7.63
N ILE A 104 -10.04 5.70 6.92
CA ILE A 104 -10.80 4.57 7.47
C ILE A 104 -10.17 3.30 6.93
N LEU A 105 -9.59 2.48 7.80
CA LEU A 105 -8.90 1.24 7.48
C LEU A 105 -9.65 0.07 8.13
N LEU A 106 -10.18 -0.86 7.34
CA LEU A 106 -11.08 -1.90 7.81
C LEU A 106 -10.71 -3.31 7.33
N SER A 107 -9.53 -3.53 6.78
CA SER A 107 -9.11 -4.87 6.36
C SER A 107 -8.86 -5.79 7.55
N ARG A 108 -8.90 -7.10 7.30
CA ARG A 108 -8.92 -8.12 8.35
C ARG A 108 -7.61 -8.27 9.10
N TYR A 109 -6.48 -8.02 8.43
CA TYR A 109 -5.16 -8.32 8.99
C TYR A 109 -4.46 -7.04 9.46
N CYS A 110 -3.36 -6.67 8.83
CA CYS A 110 -2.59 -5.51 9.23
C CYS A 110 -3.14 -4.24 8.55
N LEU A 111 -3.56 -3.26 9.35
CA LEU A 111 -4.13 -2.01 8.81
C LEU A 111 -3.03 -1.05 8.34
N LEU A 112 -1.94 -0.97 9.09
CA LEU A 112 -0.80 -0.11 8.80
C LEU A 112 0.50 -0.83 9.20
N TYR A 113 1.42 -0.96 8.27
CA TYR A 113 2.74 -1.52 8.52
C TYR A 113 3.83 -0.60 7.98
N THR A 114 4.91 -0.49 8.73
CA THR A 114 6.10 0.24 8.31
C THR A 114 7.32 -0.65 8.49
N SER A 115 8.20 -0.68 7.49
CA SER A 115 9.51 -1.30 7.60
C SER A 115 10.59 -0.38 7.05
N ASP A 116 11.78 -0.51 7.55
CA ASP A 116 12.96 0.15 7.02
C ASP A 116 14.07 -0.88 6.66
N ALA A 117 15.12 -0.43 6.02
CA ALA A 117 16.20 -1.31 5.60
C ALA A 117 16.90 -2.05 6.76
N ALA A 118 16.72 -1.60 7.99
CA ALA A 118 17.29 -2.25 9.18
C ALA A 118 16.43 -3.44 9.64
N ASP A 119 15.12 -3.40 9.37
CA ASP A 119 14.19 -4.46 9.71
C ASP A 119 14.25 -5.65 8.74
N GLU A 120 14.83 -5.46 7.57
CA GLU A 120 14.90 -6.47 6.51
C GLU A 120 15.98 -7.52 6.74
N GLY A 121 16.24 -7.83 7.99
CA GLY A 121 16.91 -9.05 8.42
C GLY A 121 18.22 -9.35 7.72
N LEU A 122 19.15 -8.62 8.07
CA LEU A 122 20.52 -9.05 7.85
C LEU A 122 20.87 -10.22 8.78
#